data_f0a7cde328223fd37b942ae7cbb407d4
#
_entry.id   f0a7cde328223fd37b942ae7cbb407d4
#
_cell.length_a   1.000
_cell.length_b   1.000
_cell.length_c   1.000
_cell.angle_alpha   90.00
_cell.angle_beta   90.00
_cell.angle_gamma   90.00
#
_symmetry.space_group_name_H-M   'P 1'
#
loop_
_entity.id
_entity.type
_entity.pdbx_description
1 polymer ?
#
loop_
_entity_poly.entity_id
_entity_poly.type
_entity_poly.pdbx_seq_one_letter_code
_entity_poly.pdbx_strand_id
1 'polypeptide(L)'
;MKFLKNIKIQLKNNSYPIIIGKNVLKNFNTFYSQYCKNSKKILFVSNAQIPTKYIKTIRASMSRTTENYFLTIPSGEKNKNLSEVNKVLEFLTKNNFDRNDTVVALGGGVVGDVIGFAASIFKRGIGFVQVPTTLLAQVDSSVGGKTGVNNSYGKNLIGTFYHPKFVLIDIEVLNSLPKREMISGFAEILKYSLIMNRKFFFWLCDRGHEIINRSNDQTILKAVEISCRSKSIVVGKDEKEKGLRAILNFGHTLGHALESHLKYSSQLNHGEAVIIGMMAASKVSTKLGFLSKAELKKINNLYADLNLNHSIKKYLHLRQLLKFSKIMKKDKKNNSNQINLILLKKIGKALIYKTTLEKTLIPFLRNELINA
;
A
#
# COMPACT_ATOMS: atom_id res chain seq x y z
N MET A 1 26.94 1.02 8.57
CA MET A 1 25.50 0.90 8.86
C MET A 1 25.14 -0.59 8.90
N LYS A 2 25.02 -1.18 10.08
CA LYS A 2 24.52 -2.55 10.26
C LYS A 2 23.05 -2.54 9.78
N PHE A 3 22.70 -3.36 8.77
CA PHE A 3 21.33 -3.58 8.24
C PHE A 3 20.83 -2.62 7.14
N LEU A 4 21.67 -2.01 6.32
CA LEU A 4 21.22 -1.25 5.16
C LEU A 4 20.96 -2.21 3.97
N LYS A 5 19.73 -2.17 3.42
CA LYS A 5 19.35 -2.88 2.19
C LYS A 5 19.02 -1.86 1.11
N ASN A 6 19.44 -2.14 -0.11
CA ASN A 6 19.14 -1.31 -1.27
C ASN A 6 18.48 -2.18 -2.35
N ILE A 7 17.29 -1.78 -2.78
CA ILE A 7 16.53 -2.43 -3.85
C ILE A 7 16.35 -1.41 -4.96
N LYS A 8 16.76 -1.72 -6.17
CA LYS A 8 16.54 -0.87 -7.34
C LYS A 8 15.25 -1.31 -8.04
N ILE A 9 14.28 -0.39 -8.15
CA ILE A 9 13.14 -0.57 -9.04
C ILE A 9 13.63 -0.32 -10.46
N GLN A 10 13.63 -1.36 -11.29
CA GLN A 10 14.06 -1.28 -12.68
C GLN A 10 12.85 -0.92 -13.56
N LEU A 11 12.87 0.27 -14.14
CA LEU A 11 11.90 0.78 -15.09
C LEU A 11 12.60 1.26 -16.34
N LYS A 12 11.89 1.36 -17.47
CA LYS A 12 12.50 1.82 -18.72
C LYS A 12 13.20 3.17 -18.59
N ASN A 13 12.54 4.15 -17.97
CA ASN A 13 13.01 5.53 -17.99
C ASN A 13 13.30 6.15 -16.60
N ASN A 14 12.76 5.62 -15.51
CA ASN A 14 12.80 6.27 -14.21
C ASN A 14 13.07 5.27 -13.08
N SER A 15 14.16 4.53 -13.20
CA SER A 15 14.58 3.62 -12.13
C SER A 15 14.99 4.38 -10.87
N TYR A 16 14.60 3.90 -9.70
CA TYR A 16 14.92 4.54 -8.43
C TYR A 16 15.24 3.51 -7.34
N PRO A 17 16.04 3.89 -6.33
CA PRO A 17 16.33 3.01 -5.20
C PRO A 17 15.28 3.08 -4.11
N ILE A 18 15.08 1.93 -3.45
CA ILE A 18 14.44 1.82 -2.14
C ILE A 18 15.52 1.46 -1.13
N ILE A 19 15.73 2.33 -0.17
CA ILE A 19 16.74 2.20 0.88
C ILE A 19 16.00 1.80 2.15
N ILE A 20 16.35 0.65 2.72
CA ILE A 20 15.67 0.06 3.88
C ILE A 20 16.66 -0.12 5.01
N GLY A 21 16.33 0.33 6.22
CA GLY A 21 17.18 0.12 7.37
C GLY A 21 16.50 0.45 8.69
N LYS A 22 17.29 0.42 9.77
CA LYS A 22 16.90 0.90 11.09
C LYS A 22 17.68 2.15 11.43
N ASN A 23 17.02 3.20 11.95
CA ASN A 23 17.61 4.49 12.28
C ASN A 23 18.29 5.19 11.09
N VAL A 24 17.76 4.97 9.88
CA VAL A 24 18.35 5.55 8.65
C VAL A 24 17.89 6.99 8.39
N LEU A 25 16.84 7.47 9.06
CA LEU A 25 16.40 8.87 8.97
C LEU A 25 17.47 9.86 9.37
N LYS A 26 18.34 9.51 10.32
CA LYS A 26 19.49 10.35 10.73
C LYS A 26 20.53 10.56 9.62
N ASN A 27 20.47 9.75 8.56
CA ASN A 27 21.34 9.86 7.41
C ASN A 27 20.59 10.38 6.16
N PHE A 28 19.41 10.98 6.34
CA PHE A 28 18.57 11.43 5.23
C PHE A 28 19.35 12.33 4.27
N ASN A 29 20.12 13.29 4.76
CA ASN A 29 20.89 14.21 3.93
C ASN A 29 21.91 13.51 3.01
N THR A 30 22.52 12.40 3.47
CA THR A 30 23.45 11.62 2.63
C THR A 30 22.75 11.11 1.35
N PHE A 31 21.56 10.53 1.51
CA PHE A 31 20.77 10.03 0.37
C PHE A 31 20.19 11.19 -0.46
N TYR A 32 19.72 12.25 0.20
CA TYR A 32 19.22 13.43 -0.47
C TYR A 32 20.29 14.06 -1.38
N SER A 33 21.49 14.30 -0.89
CA SER A 33 22.60 14.85 -1.66
C SER A 33 23.04 13.94 -2.82
N GLN A 34 22.89 12.62 -2.65
CA GLN A 34 23.21 11.66 -3.70
C GLN A 34 22.20 11.67 -4.85
N TYR A 35 20.88 11.74 -4.54
CA TYR A 35 19.82 11.54 -5.51
C TYR A 35 19.09 12.83 -5.94
N CYS A 36 19.26 13.94 -5.20
CA CYS A 36 18.64 15.24 -5.45
C CYS A 36 19.69 16.37 -5.58
N LYS A 37 20.77 16.12 -6.32
CA LYS A 37 22.00 16.95 -6.40
C LYS A 37 21.75 18.44 -6.70
N ASN A 38 20.76 18.76 -7.52
CA ASN A 38 20.51 20.14 -7.98
C ASN A 38 19.42 20.85 -7.19
N SER A 39 18.93 20.26 -6.12
CA SER A 39 17.86 20.81 -5.30
C SER A 39 18.42 21.79 -4.26
N LYS A 40 17.94 23.03 -4.29
CA LYS A 40 18.31 24.08 -3.35
C LYS A 40 17.29 24.23 -2.23
N LYS A 41 16.02 23.92 -2.54
CA LYS A 41 14.90 23.98 -1.59
C LYS A 41 14.28 22.61 -1.42
N ILE A 42 13.88 22.29 -0.19
CA ILE A 42 13.21 21.05 0.12
C ILE A 42 11.97 21.34 0.98
N LEU A 43 10.82 20.82 0.54
CA LEU A 43 9.58 20.87 1.31
C LEU A 43 9.28 19.50 1.91
N PHE A 44 9.29 19.40 3.22
CA PHE A 44 8.78 18.24 3.94
C PHE A 44 7.29 18.40 4.21
N VAL A 45 6.49 17.44 3.73
CA VAL A 45 5.05 17.42 4.02
C VAL A 45 4.74 16.18 4.84
N SER A 46 4.09 16.40 5.99
CA SER A 46 3.68 15.34 6.91
C SER A 46 2.24 15.55 7.37
N ASN A 47 1.75 14.71 8.26
CA ASN A 47 0.49 14.92 8.95
C ASN A 47 0.70 15.00 10.49
N ALA A 48 -0.30 15.53 11.20
CA ALA A 48 -0.23 15.75 12.64
C ALA A 48 -0.06 14.48 13.49
N GLN A 49 -0.32 13.29 12.92
CA GLN A 49 -0.18 12.02 13.62
C GLN A 49 1.27 11.50 13.63
N ILE A 50 2.14 12.11 12.80
CA ILE A 50 3.55 11.72 12.75
C ILE A 50 4.28 12.31 13.95
N PRO A 51 4.90 11.50 14.80
CA PRO A 51 5.66 12.00 15.93
C PRO A 51 6.75 12.99 15.51
N THR A 52 6.77 14.15 16.17
CA THR A 52 7.71 15.26 15.86
C THR A 52 9.18 14.85 15.93
N LYS A 53 9.50 13.81 16.70
CA LYS A 53 10.86 13.26 16.79
C LYS A 53 11.42 12.88 15.41
N TYR A 54 10.62 12.33 14.50
CA TYR A 54 11.09 11.92 13.18
C TYR A 54 11.40 13.13 12.29
N ILE A 55 10.55 14.16 12.36
CA ILE A 55 10.80 15.44 11.67
C ILE A 55 12.09 16.08 12.23
N LYS A 56 12.26 16.13 13.56
CA LYS A 56 13.46 16.65 14.20
C LYS A 56 14.72 15.88 13.79
N THR A 57 14.64 14.54 13.70
CA THR A 57 15.77 13.69 13.26
C THR A 57 16.19 14.01 11.83
N ILE A 58 15.24 14.16 10.91
CA ILE A 58 15.54 14.53 9.51
C ILE A 58 16.14 15.93 9.46
N ARG A 59 15.52 16.92 10.14
CA ARG A 59 16.02 18.30 10.17
C ARG A 59 17.46 18.38 10.68
N ALA A 60 17.78 17.65 11.75
CA ALA A 60 19.12 17.61 12.31
C ALA A 60 20.16 17.01 11.35
N SER A 61 19.74 16.20 10.39
CA SER A 61 20.63 15.63 9.39
C SER A 61 20.88 16.55 8.20
N MET A 62 20.02 17.57 7.96
CA MET A 62 20.08 18.41 6.76
C MET A 62 21.26 19.37 6.76
N SER A 63 21.80 19.61 5.58
CA SER A 63 22.83 20.63 5.36
C SER A 63 22.27 22.03 5.59
N ARG A 64 23.10 22.95 6.10
CA ARG A 64 22.78 24.38 6.25
C ARG A 64 22.65 25.11 4.89
N THR A 65 23.15 24.50 3.81
CA THR A 65 23.10 25.10 2.46
C THR A 65 21.78 24.82 1.74
N THR A 66 20.92 23.94 2.26
CA THR A 66 19.61 23.66 1.69
C THR A 66 18.52 24.38 2.48
N GLU A 67 17.68 25.16 1.80
CA GLU A 67 16.52 25.79 2.42
C GLU A 67 15.45 24.76 2.73
N ASN A 68 15.09 24.61 4.02
CA ASN A 68 14.17 23.58 4.50
C ASN A 68 12.82 24.17 4.89
N TYR A 69 11.76 23.70 4.25
CA TYR A 69 10.38 24.08 4.51
C TYR A 69 9.58 22.90 5.05
N PHE A 70 8.53 23.20 5.85
CA PHE A 70 7.68 22.21 6.48
C PHE A 70 6.22 22.58 6.33
N LEU A 71 5.39 21.63 5.88
CA LEU A 71 3.95 21.79 5.76
C LEU A 71 3.26 20.57 6.41
N THR A 72 2.18 20.81 7.12
CA THR A 72 1.34 19.76 7.70
C THR A 72 0.01 19.73 6.99
N ILE A 73 -0.40 18.54 6.53
CA ILE A 73 -1.73 18.28 5.97
C ILE A 73 -2.55 17.43 6.94
N PRO A 74 -3.89 17.48 6.89
CA PRO A 74 -4.73 16.63 7.72
C PRO A 74 -4.54 15.14 7.43
N SER A 75 -4.71 14.29 8.45
CA SER A 75 -4.63 12.84 8.31
C SER A 75 -5.95 12.21 7.89
N GLY A 76 -5.88 10.98 7.39
CA GLY A 76 -7.03 10.13 7.06
C GLY A 76 -7.51 10.22 5.61
N GLU A 77 -8.17 9.17 5.18
CA GLU A 77 -8.56 8.94 3.78
C GLU A 77 -9.52 10.03 3.24
N LYS A 78 -10.33 10.66 4.09
CA LYS A 78 -11.22 11.78 3.72
C LYS A 78 -10.46 13.01 3.21
N ASN A 79 -9.20 13.16 3.61
CA ASN A 79 -8.34 14.27 3.23
C ASN A 79 -7.45 13.95 2.01
N LYS A 80 -7.63 12.78 1.41
CA LYS A 80 -6.99 12.41 0.15
C LYS A 80 -7.78 13.00 -1.03
N ASN A 81 -7.69 14.31 -1.23
CA ASN A 81 -8.52 15.07 -2.18
C ASN A 81 -7.74 16.23 -2.84
N LEU A 82 -8.34 16.84 -3.86
CA LEU A 82 -7.73 17.95 -4.62
C LEU A 82 -7.49 19.21 -3.77
N SER A 83 -8.27 19.44 -2.72
CA SER A 83 -8.06 20.61 -1.84
C SER A 83 -6.70 20.53 -1.13
N GLU A 84 -6.31 19.35 -0.65
CA GLU A 84 -4.99 19.19 -0.03
C GLU A 84 -3.85 19.26 -1.05
N VAL A 85 -4.06 18.79 -2.28
CA VAL A 85 -3.11 18.99 -3.39
C VAL A 85 -2.92 20.48 -3.65
N ASN A 86 -4.01 21.25 -3.73
CA ASN A 86 -3.95 22.68 -4.00
C ASN A 86 -3.17 23.44 -2.92
N LYS A 87 -3.36 23.13 -1.64
CA LYS A 87 -2.59 23.73 -0.54
C LYS A 87 -1.08 23.53 -0.72
N VAL A 88 -0.67 22.34 -1.16
CA VAL A 88 0.75 22.06 -1.44
C VAL A 88 1.25 22.89 -2.63
N LEU A 89 0.46 22.97 -3.72
CA LEU A 89 0.82 23.76 -4.90
C LEU A 89 0.94 25.25 -4.59
N GLU A 90 0.02 25.81 -3.81
CA GLU A 90 0.05 27.20 -3.36
C GLU A 90 1.29 27.46 -2.49
N PHE A 91 1.61 26.56 -1.56
CA PHE A 91 2.81 26.66 -0.73
C PHE A 91 4.09 26.69 -1.57
N LEU A 92 4.21 25.76 -2.54
CA LEU A 92 5.37 25.70 -3.44
C LEU A 92 5.50 26.98 -4.28
N THR A 93 4.38 27.50 -4.79
CA THR A 93 4.35 28.72 -5.59
C THR A 93 4.74 29.94 -4.76
N LYS A 94 4.14 30.13 -3.58
CA LYS A 94 4.42 31.25 -2.67
C LYS A 94 5.88 31.34 -2.24
N ASN A 95 6.53 30.18 -2.08
CA ASN A 95 7.94 30.09 -1.66
C ASN A 95 8.92 29.97 -2.83
N ASN A 96 8.46 30.23 -4.06
CA ASN A 96 9.30 30.26 -5.27
C ASN A 96 10.11 28.96 -5.46
N PHE A 97 9.48 27.79 -5.27
CA PHE A 97 10.09 26.50 -5.64
C PHE A 97 10.22 26.40 -7.15
N ASP A 98 11.29 25.78 -7.62
CA ASP A 98 11.49 25.49 -9.03
C ASP A 98 11.45 23.98 -9.33
N ARG A 99 11.63 23.63 -10.61
CA ARG A 99 11.55 22.22 -11.06
C ARG A 99 12.67 21.34 -10.50
N ASN A 100 13.80 21.90 -10.12
CA ASN A 100 14.95 21.18 -9.60
C ASN A 100 14.85 20.92 -8.09
N ASP A 101 13.96 21.64 -7.41
CA ASP A 101 13.72 21.47 -5.98
C ASP A 101 13.00 20.15 -5.68
N THR A 102 12.85 19.85 -4.40
CA THR A 102 12.35 18.55 -3.96
C THR A 102 11.20 18.68 -2.96
N VAL A 103 10.19 17.83 -3.12
CA VAL A 103 9.13 17.62 -2.13
C VAL A 103 9.28 16.24 -1.51
N VAL A 104 9.18 16.15 -0.20
CA VAL A 104 9.29 14.91 0.58
C VAL A 104 7.96 14.58 1.23
N ALA A 105 7.39 13.44 0.91
CA ALA A 105 6.24 12.89 1.60
C ALA A 105 6.71 12.07 2.81
N LEU A 106 6.56 12.62 4.02
CA LEU A 106 6.83 11.93 5.28
C LEU A 106 5.51 11.48 5.91
N GLY A 107 5.09 10.24 5.65
CA GLY A 107 3.78 9.78 6.12
C GLY A 107 3.35 8.41 5.61
N GLY A 108 2.10 8.06 5.89
CA GLY A 108 1.45 6.87 5.34
C GLY A 108 1.05 7.05 3.86
N GLY A 109 0.31 6.09 3.33
CA GLY A 109 -0.10 6.06 1.92
C GLY A 109 -0.85 7.31 1.45
N VAL A 110 -1.73 7.88 2.29
CA VAL A 110 -2.46 9.13 1.95
C VAL A 110 -1.49 10.28 1.68
N VAL A 111 -0.50 10.47 2.56
CA VAL A 111 0.51 11.53 2.38
C VAL A 111 1.33 11.26 1.12
N GLY A 112 1.79 10.02 0.92
CA GLY A 112 2.54 9.62 -0.27
C GLY A 112 1.79 9.92 -1.58
N ASP A 113 0.52 9.57 -1.63
CA ASP A 113 -0.31 9.72 -2.82
C ASP A 113 -0.65 11.19 -3.14
N VAL A 114 -1.05 11.98 -2.13
CA VAL A 114 -1.38 13.40 -2.29
C VAL A 114 -0.14 14.19 -2.73
N ILE A 115 0.98 13.99 -2.03
CA ILE A 115 2.20 14.74 -2.29
C ILE A 115 2.86 14.30 -3.60
N GLY A 116 2.85 13.00 -3.91
CA GLY A 116 3.35 12.50 -5.19
C GLY A 116 2.52 13.04 -6.37
N PHE A 117 1.20 13.18 -6.21
CA PHE A 117 0.36 13.78 -7.22
C PHE A 117 0.61 15.29 -7.35
N ALA A 118 0.71 16.04 -6.25
CA ALA A 118 1.09 17.45 -6.28
C ALA A 118 2.46 17.66 -6.97
N ALA A 119 3.45 16.81 -6.62
CA ALA A 119 4.77 16.87 -7.24
C ALA A 119 4.74 16.59 -8.74
N SER A 120 3.85 15.71 -9.21
CA SER A 120 3.75 15.36 -10.63
C SER A 120 3.23 16.49 -11.51
N ILE A 121 2.38 17.37 -10.96
CA ILE A 121 1.74 18.46 -11.71
C ILE A 121 2.38 19.83 -11.48
N PHE A 122 3.08 20.04 -10.35
CA PHE A 122 3.78 21.31 -10.09
C PHE A 122 4.87 21.54 -11.14
N LYS A 123 4.77 22.62 -11.90
CA LYS A 123 5.70 22.96 -13.01
C LYS A 123 5.99 21.78 -13.97
N ARG A 124 5.01 20.88 -14.16
CA ARG A 124 5.09 19.62 -14.94
C ARG A 124 6.05 18.59 -14.38
N GLY A 125 6.30 18.61 -13.08
CA GLY A 125 7.14 17.67 -12.34
C GLY A 125 8.24 18.34 -11.54
N ILE A 126 8.24 18.15 -10.21
CA ILE A 126 9.28 18.54 -9.26
C ILE A 126 9.90 17.29 -8.63
N GLY A 127 11.13 17.38 -8.12
CA GLY A 127 11.75 16.26 -7.38
C GLY A 127 10.83 15.73 -6.28
N PHE A 128 10.70 14.39 -6.19
CA PHE A 128 9.83 13.75 -5.22
C PHE A 128 10.57 12.65 -4.45
N VAL A 129 10.39 12.60 -3.15
CA VAL A 129 10.97 11.60 -2.24
C VAL A 129 9.88 11.06 -1.32
N GLN A 130 9.89 9.76 -1.04
CA GLN A 130 8.99 9.15 -0.07
C GLN A 130 9.72 8.65 1.16
N VAL A 131 9.19 8.98 2.34
CA VAL A 131 9.60 8.47 3.65
C VAL A 131 8.36 7.85 4.30
N PRO A 132 8.04 6.56 3.97
CA PRO A 132 6.83 5.92 4.44
C PRO A 132 6.91 5.60 5.94
N THR A 133 5.88 5.99 6.71
CA THR A 133 5.84 5.85 8.17
C THR A 133 4.86 4.80 8.66
N THR A 134 4.08 4.17 7.79
CA THR A 134 3.23 3.01 8.12
C THR A 134 3.79 1.75 7.48
N LEU A 135 3.56 0.58 8.06
CA LEU A 135 4.01 -0.68 7.47
C LEU A 135 3.38 -0.89 6.08
N LEU A 136 2.09 -0.57 5.93
CA LEU A 136 1.40 -0.60 4.63
C LEU A 136 2.12 0.26 3.58
N ALA A 137 2.51 1.48 3.94
CA ALA A 137 3.22 2.34 3.01
C ALA A 137 4.64 1.83 2.71
N GLN A 138 5.34 1.25 3.68
CA GLN A 138 6.67 0.67 3.49
C GLN A 138 6.67 -0.50 2.52
N VAL A 139 5.67 -1.39 2.61
CA VAL A 139 5.65 -2.63 1.81
C VAL A 139 4.83 -2.52 0.53
N ASP A 140 3.98 -1.49 0.41
CA ASP A 140 3.07 -1.38 -0.74
C ASP A 140 3.01 0.03 -1.34
N SER A 141 2.32 1.01 -0.76
CA SER A 141 1.95 2.24 -1.48
C SER A 141 3.15 3.08 -1.93
N SER A 142 4.30 3.06 -1.25
CA SER A 142 5.51 3.78 -1.68
C SER A 142 6.22 3.16 -2.89
N VAL A 143 5.78 1.99 -3.37
CA VAL A 143 6.43 1.24 -4.44
C VAL A 143 5.53 1.22 -5.67
N GLY A 144 6.04 1.67 -6.83
CA GLY A 144 5.33 1.54 -8.12
C GLY A 144 4.67 2.79 -8.65
N GLY A 145 4.95 3.95 -8.03
CA GLY A 145 4.68 5.29 -8.58
C GLY A 145 3.22 5.68 -8.75
N LYS A 146 2.26 4.90 -8.27
CA LYS A 146 0.85 5.33 -8.27
C LYS A 146 0.69 6.48 -7.28
N THR A 147 0.20 7.62 -7.75
CA THR A 147 -0.12 8.79 -6.94
C THR A 147 -1.49 9.33 -7.35
N GLY A 148 -2.24 9.89 -6.42
CA GLY A 148 -3.56 10.38 -6.77
C GLY A 148 -4.46 10.64 -5.57
N VAL A 149 -5.66 11.10 -5.88
CA VAL A 149 -6.65 11.52 -4.90
C VAL A 149 -8.03 10.96 -5.22
N ASN A 150 -8.88 11.02 -4.21
CA ASN A 150 -10.27 10.63 -4.28
C ASN A 150 -11.13 11.80 -4.78
N ASN A 151 -12.29 11.47 -5.32
CA ASN A 151 -13.35 12.42 -5.60
C ASN A 151 -14.72 11.87 -5.12
N SER A 152 -15.80 12.62 -5.38
CA SER A 152 -17.17 12.23 -5.01
C SER A 152 -17.65 10.92 -5.68
N TYR A 153 -17.00 10.47 -6.75
CA TYR A 153 -17.38 9.27 -7.51
C TYR A 153 -16.61 8.01 -7.08
N GLY A 154 -15.44 8.17 -6.41
CA GLY A 154 -14.67 7.02 -5.95
C GLY A 154 -13.24 7.33 -5.53
N LYS A 155 -12.56 6.28 -5.03
CA LYS A 155 -11.15 6.35 -4.64
C LYS A 155 -10.22 6.34 -5.85
N ASN A 156 -9.11 7.10 -5.75
CA ASN A 156 -7.97 7.07 -6.67
C ASN A 156 -8.33 7.28 -8.16
N LEU A 157 -9.42 7.99 -8.45
CA LEU A 157 -9.86 8.24 -9.83
C LEU A 157 -9.09 9.35 -10.54
N ILE A 158 -8.41 10.20 -9.77
CA ILE A 158 -7.59 11.31 -10.28
C ILE A 158 -6.16 11.05 -9.83
N GLY A 159 -5.23 10.93 -10.75
CA GLY A 159 -3.84 10.67 -10.39
C GLY A 159 -2.92 10.44 -11.57
N THR A 160 -1.66 10.20 -11.25
CA THR A 160 -0.58 9.98 -12.21
C THR A 160 0.29 8.79 -11.79
N PHE A 161 1.08 8.28 -12.73
CA PHE A 161 2.24 7.44 -12.42
C PHE A 161 3.45 8.36 -12.29
N TYR A 162 3.87 8.66 -11.05
CA TYR A 162 5.00 9.54 -10.77
C TYR A 162 5.98 8.86 -9.79
N HIS A 163 7.19 8.60 -10.27
CA HIS A 163 8.18 7.85 -9.49
C HIS A 163 9.04 8.79 -8.63
N PRO A 164 9.35 8.41 -7.39
CA PRO A 164 10.23 9.20 -6.54
C PRO A 164 11.69 9.09 -7.00
N LYS A 165 12.51 10.08 -6.62
CA LYS A 165 13.98 10.02 -6.75
C LYS A 165 14.57 8.87 -5.93
N PHE A 166 14.03 8.65 -4.74
CA PHE A 166 14.28 7.49 -3.89
C PHE A 166 13.16 7.32 -2.86
N VAL A 167 13.09 6.12 -2.26
CA VAL A 167 12.25 5.82 -1.10
C VAL A 167 13.18 5.48 0.06
N LEU A 168 12.99 6.14 1.22
CA LEU A 168 13.75 5.86 2.43
C LEU A 168 12.84 5.21 3.48
N ILE A 169 13.05 3.93 3.73
CA ILE A 169 12.28 3.12 4.67
C ILE A 169 13.09 2.93 5.95
N ASP A 170 12.63 3.53 7.04
CA ASP A 170 13.16 3.33 8.37
C ASP A 170 12.17 2.52 9.20
N ILE A 171 12.53 1.31 9.62
CA ILE A 171 11.63 0.48 10.44
C ILE A 171 11.45 1.02 11.84
N GLU A 172 12.35 1.91 12.32
CA GLU A 172 12.24 2.54 13.64
C GLU A 172 10.94 3.36 13.78
N VAL A 173 10.42 3.92 12.68
CA VAL A 173 9.18 4.69 12.70
C VAL A 173 7.96 3.84 13.05
N LEU A 174 8.03 2.53 12.84
CA LEU A 174 6.96 1.58 13.17
C LEU A 174 6.73 1.43 14.67
N ASN A 175 7.71 1.81 15.52
CA ASN A 175 7.57 1.75 16.97
C ASN A 175 6.44 2.64 17.51
N SER A 176 6.04 3.66 16.77
CA SER A 176 4.91 4.53 17.11
C SER A 176 3.59 4.13 16.44
N LEU A 177 3.61 3.07 15.60
CA LEU A 177 2.44 2.67 14.82
C LEU A 177 1.50 1.80 15.67
N PRO A 178 0.19 2.07 15.72
CA PRO A 178 -0.78 1.22 16.41
C PRO A 178 -0.78 -0.22 15.88
N LYS A 179 -1.08 -1.21 16.73
CA LYS A 179 -1.13 -2.63 16.34
C LYS A 179 -2.08 -2.88 15.16
N ARG A 180 -3.21 -2.20 15.12
CA ARG A 180 -4.19 -2.31 14.03
C ARG A 180 -3.61 -1.90 12.68
N GLU A 181 -2.75 -0.89 12.66
CA GLU A 181 -2.03 -0.44 11.46
C GLU A 181 -0.88 -1.39 11.09
N MET A 182 -0.25 -2.05 12.07
CA MET A 182 0.70 -3.13 11.81
C MET A 182 0.00 -4.31 11.10
N ILE A 183 -1.19 -4.71 11.57
CA ILE A 183 -2.00 -5.76 10.91
C ILE A 183 -2.39 -5.32 9.49
N SER A 184 -2.74 -4.05 9.29
CA SER A 184 -3.05 -3.52 7.97
C SER A 184 -1.89 -3.67 6.98
N GLY A 185 -0.67 -3.33 7.40
CA GLY A 185 0.52 -3.55 6.57
C GLY A 185 0.88 -5.03 6.40
N PHE A 186 0.66 -5.84 7.44
CA PHE A 186 0.88 -7.28 7.38
C PHE A 186 -0.01 -7.97 6.34
N ALA A 187 -1.22 -7.48 6.11
CA ALA A 187 -2.11 -7.98 5.06
C ALA A 187 -1.43 -7.95 3.68
N GLU A 188 -0.71 -6.88 3.35
CA GLU A 188 0.02 -6.76 2.09
C GLU A 188 1.25 -7.68 2.03
N ILE A 189 1.96 -7.83 3.16
CA ILE A 189 3.06 -8.81 3.27
C ILE A 189 2.54 -10.22 2.99
N LEU A 190 1.43 -10.61 3.61
CA LEU A 190 0.77 -11.89 3.41
C LEU A 190 0.31 -12.06 1.96
N LYS A 191 -0.24 -11.01 1.35
CA LYS A 191 -0.63 -11.02 -0.06
C LYS A 191 0.52 -11.45 -0.97
N TYR A 192 1.71 -10.83 -0.85
CA TYR A 192 2.86 -11.22 -1.68
C TYR A 192 3.25 -12.68 -1.50
N SER A 193 3.18 -13.19 -0.29
CA SER A 193 3.49 -14.59 -0.01
C SER A 193 2.52 -15.54 -0.71
N LEU A 194 1.23 -15.23 -0.65
CA LEU A 194 0.17 -16.04 -1.26
C LEU A 194 0.20 -16.02 -2.78
N ILE A 195 0.48 -14.87 -3.40
CA ILE A 195 0.38 -14.74 -4.87
C ILE A 195 1.65 -15.14 -5.62
N MET A 196 2.85 -15.07 -4.98
CA MET A 196 4.09 -15.25 -5.75
C MET A 196 5.27 -15.86 -4.97
N ASN A 197 5.18 -16.09 -3.67
CA ASN A 197 6.33 -16.56 -2.89
C ASN A 197 5.95 -17.58 -1.82
N ARG A 198 5.91 -18.87 -2.20
CA ARG A 198 5.56 -19.98 -1.28
C ARG A 198 6.52 -20.09 -0.08
N LYS A 199 7.82 -19.90 -0.28
CA LYS A 199 8.80 -19.96 0.81
C LYS A 199 8.55 -18.85 1.83
N PHE A 200 8.18 -17.68 1.37
CA PHE A 200 7.82 -16.57 2.23
C PHE A 200 6.54 -16.85 3.03
N PHE A 201 5.57 -17.54 2.46
CA PHE A 201 4.36 -17.96 3.20
C PHE A 201 4.71 -18.83 4.41
N PHE A 202 5.51 -19.88 4.24
CA PHE A 202 5.90 -20.73 5.35
C PHE A 202 6.76 -20.00 6.38
N TRP A 203 7.64 -19.11 5.93
CA TRP A 203 8.40 -18.25 6.84
C TRP A 203 7.48 -17.31 7.65
N LEU A 204 6.35 -16.83 7.08
CA LEU A 204 5.35 -16.05 7.80
C LEU A 204 4.54 -16.92 8.80
N CYS A 205 4.35 -18.21 8.55
CA CYS A 205 3.75 -19.10 9.54
C CYS A 205 4.58 -19.14 10.82
N ASP A 206 5.91 -19.13 10.71
CA ASP A 206 6.81 -19.19 11.86
C ASP A 206 7.05 -17.82 12.52
N ARG A 207 7.07 -16.75 11.73
CA ARG A 207 7.58 -15.44 12.15
C ARG A 207 6.56 -14.29 12.06
N GLY A 208 5.33 -14.55 11.59
CA GLY A 208 4.34 -13.49 11.36
C GLY A 208 3.97 -12.71 12.63
N HIS A 209 3.92 -13.38 13.77
CA HIS A 209 3.63 -12.77 15.06
C HIS A 209 4.71 -11.75 15.48
N GLU A 210 5.99 -11.98 15.11
CA GLU A 210 7.08 -11.07 15.41
C GLU A 210 6.90 -9.73 14.66
N ILE A 211 6.37 -9.77 13.43
CA ILE A 211 6.09 -8.59 12.63
C ILE A 211 4.92 -7.81 13.24
N ILE A 212 3.80 -8.48 13.51
CA ILE A 212 2.59 -7.84 14.05
C ILE A 212 2.85 -7.21 15.42
N ASN A 213 3.62 -7.88 16.28
CA ASN A 213 3.94 -7.41 17.62
C ASN A 213 5.20 -6.54 17.67
N ARG A 214 5.91 -6.36 16.57
CA ARG A 214 7.18 -5.59 16.48
C ARG A 214 8.27 -6.09 17.44
N SER A 215 8.32 -7.39 17.66
CA SER A 215 9.22 -7.99 18.64
C SER A 215 10.62 -8.31 18.08
N ASN A 216 10.82 -8.24 16.76
CA ASN A 216 12.09 -8.57 16.12
C ASN A 216 12.35 -7.69 14.88
N ASP A 217 13.32 -6.79 14.98
CA ASP A 217 13.70 -5.88 13.91
C ASP A 217 14.22 -6.59 12.66
N GLN A 218 14.98 -7.67 12.82
CA GLN A 218 15.52 -8.43 11.67
C GLN A 218 14.40 -9.09 10.89
N THR A 219 13.39 -9.61 11.57
CA THR A 219 12.18 -10.17 10.96
C THR A 219 11.40 -9.12 10.20
N ILE A 220 11.21 -7.93 10.78
CA ILE A 220 10.54 -6.80 10.12
C ILE A 220 11.32 -6.35 8.88
N LEU A 221 12.63 -6.11 8.99
CA LEU A 221 13.50 -5.72 7.87
C LEU A 221 13.42 -6.73 6.72
N LYS A 222 13.49 -8.03 7.04
CA LYS A 222 13.40 -9.11 6.05
C LYS A 222 12.02 -9.13 5.38
N ALA A 223 10.93 -8.97 6.14
CA ALA A 223 9.58 -8.93 5.59
C ALA A 223 9.38 -7.74 4.64
N VAL A 224 9.84 -6.54 5.05
CA VAL A 224 9.81 -5.33 4.22
C VAL A 224 10.64 -5.52 2.96
N GLU A 225 11.88 -6.02 3.08
CA GLU A 225 12.74 -6.29 1.93
C GLU A 225 12.10 -7.24 0.93
N ILE A 226 11.59 -8.40 1.38
CA ILE A 226 10.96 -9.39 0.48
C ILE A 226 9.72 -8.80 -0.19
N SER A 227 8.90 -8.03 0.53
CA SER A 227 7.70 -7.40 -0.01
C SER A 227 8.04 -6.37 -1.08
N CYS A 228 8.98 -5.47 -0.80
CA CYS A 228 9.47 -4.49 -1.79
C CYS A 228 10.05 -5.15 -3.04
N ARG A 229 10.86 -6.22 -2.89
CA ARG A 229 11.38 -7.00 -4.01
C ARG A 229 10.25 -7.67 -4.80
N SER A 230 9.28 -8.26 -4.12
CA SER A 230 8.13 -8.89 -4.76
C SER A 230 7.35 -7.89 -5.61
N LYS A 231 7.04 -6.71 -5.05
CA LYS A 231 6.35 -5.65 -5.79
C LYS A 231 7.20 -5.10 -6.92
N SER A 232 8.50 -4.91 -6.71
CA SER A 232 9.40 -4.38 -7.73
C SER A 232 9.46 -5.25 -8.98
N ILE A 233 9.46 -6.58 -8.83
CA ILE A 233 9.43 -7.52 -9.95
C ILE A 233 8.15 -7.35 -10.78
N VAL A 234 7.00 -7.20 -10.12
CA VAL A 234 5.72 -7.06 -10.81
C VAL A 234 5.62 -5.70 -11.50
N VAL A 235 6.00 -4.62 -10.79
CA VAL A 235 5.98 -3.25 -11.32
C VAL A 235 6.96 -3.09 -12.49
N GLY A 236 8.17 -3.68 -12.39
CA GLY A 236 9.15 -3.63 -13.47
C GLY A 236 8.69 -4.31 -14.77
N LYS A 237 7.84 -5.33 -14.65
CA LYS A 237 7.25 -6.03 -15.82
C LYS A 237 5.99 -5.36 -16.35
N ASP A 238 5.25 -4.64 -15.51
CA ASP A 238 3.97 -4.02 -15.86
C ASP A 238 3.75 -2.73 -15.05
N GLU A 239 4.48 -1.68 -15.42
CA GLU A 239 4.45 -0.39 -14.74
C GLU A 239 3.04 0.22 -14.68
N LYS A 240 2.30 0.16 -15.80
CA LYS A 240 0.99 0.83 -15.98
C LYS A 240 -0.23 -0.07 -15.71
N GLU A 241 -0.02 -1.25 -15.10
CA GLU A 241 -1.11 -2.18 -14.73
C GLU A 241 -2.02 -2.59 -15.92
N LYS A 242 -1.40 -2.98 -17.03
CA LYS A 242 -2.12 -3.44 -18.22
C LYS A 242 -2.35 -4.96 -18.25
N GLY A 243 -1.75 -5.73 -17.35
CA GLY A 243 -1.82 -7.19 -17.36
C GLY A 243 -1.33 -7.84 -16.06
N LEU A 244 -0.05 -8.20 -15.98
CA LEU A 244 0.51 -8.97 -14.84
C LEU A 244 0.28 -8.29 -13.49
N ARG A 245 0.37 -6.97 -13.41
CA ARG A 245 0.22 -6.21 -12.16
C ARG A 245 -1.16 -6.40 -11.52
N ALA A 246 -2.16 -6.85 -12.29
CA ALA A 246 -3.48 -7.18 -11.75
C ALA A 246 -3.44 -8.25 -10.64
N ILE A 247 -2.43 -9.14 -10.59
CA ILE A 247 -2.30 -10.14 -9.51
C ILE A 247 -2.17 -9.49 -8.13
N LEU A 248 -1.67 -8.26 -8.04
CA LEU A 248 -1.57 -7.50 -6.79
C LEU A 248 -2.95 -7.16 -6.21
N ASN A 249 -4.03 -7.30 -6.99
CA ASN A 249 -5.40 -7.09 -6.53
C ASN A 249 -6.03 -8.35 -5.90
N PHE A 250 -5.22 -9.35 -5.49
CA PHE A 250 -5.70 -10.52 -4.74
C PHE A 250 -6.35 -10.06 -3.42
N GLY A 251 -7.62 -10.45 -3.22
CA GLY A 251 -8.43 -9.99 -2.10
C GLY A 251 -9.09 -8.62 -2.26
N HIS A 252 -8.56 -7.75 -3.13
CA HIS A 252 -9.03 -6.36 -3.24
C HIS A 252 -10.43 -6.20 -3.84
N THR A 253 -10.89 -7.13 -4.68
CA THR A 253 -12.24 -7.05 -5.26
C THR A 253 -13.31 -7.01 -4.18
N LEU A 254 -13.23 -7.88 -3.19
CA LEU A 254 -14.14 -7.90 -2.05
C LEU A 254 -13.75 -6.85 -1.01
N GLY A 255 -12.46 -6.65 -0.77
CA GLY A 255 -11.95 -5.68 0.19
C GLY A 255 -12.44 -4.27 -0.10
N HIS A 256 -12.23 -3.75 -1.32
CA HIS A 256 -12.69 -2.41 -1.73
C HIS A 256 -14.21 -2.27 -1.67
N ALA A 257 -14.95 -3.34 -2.03
CA ALA A 257 -16.40 -3.31 -1.92
C ALA A 257 -16.86 -3.20 -0.47
N LEU A 258 -16.20 -3.86 0.48
CA LEU A 258 -16.46 -3.74 1.91
C LEU A 258 -16.13 -2.34 2.43
N GLU A 259 -14.97 -1.78 2.08
CA GLU A 259 -14.61 -0.40 2.43
C GLU A 259 -15.67 0.59 1.92
N SER A 260 -16.11 0.44 0.66
CA SER A 260 -17.14 1.28 0.05
C SER A 260 -18.50 1.10 0.71
N HIS A 261 -18.89 -0.15 1.03
CA HIS A 261 -20.12 -0.47 1.74
C HIS A 261 -20.21 0.22 3.12
N LEU A 262 -19.11 0.25 3.83
CA LEU A 262 -18.93 0.90 5.13
C LEU A 262 -18.58 2.40 5.02
N LYS A 263 -18.68 2.98 3.80
CA LYS A 263 -18.38 4.40 3.53
C LYS A 263 -17.01 4.84 4.02
N TYR A 264 -16.02 3.94 3.92
CA TYR A 264 -14.64 4.18 4.35
C TYR A 264 -14.53 4.63 5.82
N SER A 265 -15.41 4.13 6.66
CA SER A 265 -15.42 4.43 8.09
C SER A 265 -14.27 3.73 8.82
N SER A 266 -13.98 4.15 10.06
CA SER A 266 -12.97 3.53 10.91
C SER A 266 -13.31 2.12 11.41
N GLN A 267 -14.53 1.63 11.12
CA GLN A 267 -14.96 0.27 11.49
C GLN A 267 -14.11 -0.82 10.84
N LEU A 268 -13.68 -0.60 9.60
CA LEU A 268 -12.85 -1.53 8.83
C LEU A 268 -11.75 -0.75 8.10
N ASN A 269 -10.48 -1.01 8.42
CA ASN A 269 -9.39 -0.42 7.68
C ASN A 269 -9.05 -1.24 6.41
N HIS A 270 -8.21 -0.67 5.55
CA HIS A 270 -7.85 -1.28 4.27
C HIS A 270 -7.30 -2.71 4.43
N GLY A 271 -6.32 -2.91 5.30
CA GLY A 271 -5.70 -4.23 5.47
C GLY A 271 -6.65 -5.27 6.03
N GLU A 272 -7.53 -4.89 6.97
CA GLU A 272 -8.58 -5.77 7.47
C GLU A 272 -9.54 -6.18 6.35
N ALA A 273 -9.93 -5.26 5.48
CA ALA A 273 -10.77 -5.54 4.31
C ALA A 273 -10.07 -6.49 3.32
N VAL A 274 -8.77 -6.28 3.09
CA VAL A 274 -7.97 -7.16 2.21
C VAL A 274 -7.80 -8.56 2.82
N ILE A 275 -7.60 -8.69 4.14
CA ILE A 275 -7.56 -9.99 4.85
C ILE A 275 -8.85 -10.79 4.60
N ILE A 276 -10.01 -10.17 4.79
CA ILE A 276 -11.32 -10.79 4.50
C ILE A 276 -11.41 -11.20 3.03
N GLY A 277 -11.02 -10.29 2.13
CA GLY A 277 -11.06 -10.52 0.70
C GLY A 277 -10.14 -11.65 0.22
N MET A 278 -8.93 -11.75 0.78
CA MET A 278 -7.98 -12.82 0.47
C MET A 278 -8.49 -14.19 0.93
N MET A 279 -9.09 -14.28 2.13
CA MET A 279 -9.70 -15.51 2.60
C MET A 279 -10.87 -15.92 1.70
N ALA A 280 -11.74 -15.00 1.34
CA ALA A 280 -12.85 -15.27 0.41
C ALA A 280 -12.34 -15.76 -0.96
N ALA A 281 -11.32 -15.08 -1.52
CA ALA A 281 -10.72 -15.50 -2.79
C ALA A 281 -10.06 -16.88 -2.71
N SER A 282 -9.44 -17.24 -1.56
CA SER A 282 -8.87 -18.57 -1.31
C SER A 282 -9.95 -19.65 -1.25
N LYS A 283 -11.06 -19.39 -0.55
CA LYS A 283 -12.22 -20.30 -0.51
C LYS A 283 -12.86 -20.48 -1.90
N VAL A 284 -13.02 -19.38 -2.66
CA VAL A 284 -13.49 -19.43 -4.05
C VAL A 284 -12.54 -20.24 -4.91
N SER A 285 -11.22 -20.08 -4.75
CA SER A 285 -10.22 -20.84 -5.48
C SER A 285 -10.36 -22.36 -5.22
N THR A 286 -10.66 -22.73 -3.98
CA THR A 286 -10.90 -24.13 -3.61
C THR A 286 -12.22 -24.66 -4.17
N LYS A 287 -13.29 -23.87 -4.10
CA LYS A 287 -14.60 -24.25 -4.65
C LYS A 287 -14.55 -24.48 -6.18
N LEU A 288 -13.70 -23.72 -6.88
CA LEU A 288 -13.48 -23.87 -8.33
C LEU A 288 -12.41 -24.94 -8.68
N GLY A 289 -11.86 -25.66 -7.70
CA GLY A 289 -10.87 -26.73 -7.92
C GLY A 289 -9.45 -26.24 -8.22
N PHE A 290 -9.15 -24.93 -8.15
CA PHE A 290 -7.80 -24.40 -8.39
C PHE A 290 -6.88 -24.64 -7.20
N LEU A 291 -7.35 -24.36 -5.96
CA LEU A 291 -6.60 -24.52 -4.72
C LEU A 291 -7.04 -25.81 -4.00
N SER A 292 -6.11 -26.64 -3.57
CA SER A 292 -6.45 -27.84 -2.82
C SER A 292 -6.99 -27.50 -1.42
N LYS A 293 -7.86 -28.38 -0.88
CA LYS A 293 -8.35 -28.26 0.51
C LYS A 293 -7.20 -28.23 1.54
N ALA A 294 -6.14 -29.00 1.28
CA ALA A 294 -4.95 -29.04 2.15
C ALA A 294 -4.21 -27.69 2.19
N GLU A 295 -4.11 -26.98 1.05
CA GLU A 295 -3.50 -25.65 1.03
C GLU A 295 -4.42 -24.60 1.66
N LEU A 296 -5.73 -24.67 1.44
CA LEU A 296 -6.68 -23.79 2.15
C LEU A 296 -6.59 -23.99 3.67
N LYS A 297 -6.45 -25.24 4.16
CA LYS A 297 -6.25 -25.52 5.60
C LYS A 297 -5.00 -24.81 6.14
N LYS A 298 -3.88 -24.79 5.39
CA LYS A 298 -2.67 -24.07 5.80
C LYS A 298 -2.91 -22.56 5.91
N ILE A 299 -3.66 -21.97 4.97
CA ILE A 299 -4.03 -20.56 5.02
C ILE A 299 -4.91 -20.29 6.25
N ASN A 300 -5.93 -21.13 6.51
CA ASN A 300 -6.79 -21.01 7.68
C ASN A 300 -5.99 -21.08 8.99
N ASN A 301 -5.04 -22.00 9.09
CA ASN A 301 -4.19 -22.14 10.28
C ASN A 301 -3.39 -20.85 10.52
N LEU A 302 -2.72 -20.31 9.49
CA LEU A 302 -1.99 -19.05 9.62
C LEU A 302 -2.91 -17.92 10.12
N TYR A 303 -4.14 -17.81 9.59
CA TYR A 303 -5.10 -16.80 10.01
C TYR A 303 -5.50 -16.96 11.48
N ALA A 304 -5.71 -18.20 11.91
CA ALA A 304 -6.04 -18.53 13.30
C ALA A 304 -4.85 -18.22 14.24
N ASP A 305 -3.66 -18.67 13.90
CA ASP A 305 -2.45 -18.51 14.71
C ASP A 305 -2.09 -17.03 14.91
N LEU A 306 -2.33 -16.19 13.90
CA LEU A 306 -2.07 -14.75 13.96
C LEU A 306 -3.29 -13.92 14.38
N ASN A 307 -4.40 -14.56 14.76
CA ASN A 307 -5.67 -13.89 15.12
C ASN A 307 -6.16 -12.88 14.06
N LEU A 308 -6.03 -13.23 12.78
CA LEU A 308 -6.49 -12.39 11.68
C LEU A 308 -8.01 -12.57 11.49
N ASN A 309 -8.78 -11.56 11.85
CA ASN A 309 -10.24 -11.61 11.66
C ASN A 309 -10.57 -11.55 10.15
N HIS A 310 -11.28 -12.56 9.67
CA HIS A 310 -11.68 -12.71 8.29
C HIS A 310 -13.19 -12.94 8.10
N SER A 311 -13.98 -12.76 9.15
CA SER A 311 -15.44 -12.94 9.09
C SER A 311 -16.11 -11.79 8.37
N ILE A 312 -16.69 -12.07 7.21
CA ILE A 312 -17.48 -11.09 6.45
C ILE A 312 -18.81 -10.75 7.13
N LYS A 313 -19.38 -11.68 7.92
CA LYS A 313 -20.67 -11.50 8.61
C LYS A 313 -20.69 -10.33 9.59
N LYS A 314 -19.54 -9.98 10.12
CA LYS A 314 -19.38 -8.81 10.98
C LYS A 314 -19.74 -7.50 10.26
N TYR A 315 -19.60 -7.46 8.93
CA TYR A 315 -19.69 -6.25 8.12
C TYR A 315 -20.77 -6.28 7.04
N LEU A 316 -21.29 -7.48 6.71
CA LEU A 316 -22.27 -7.66 5.66
C LEU A 316 -23.32 -8.68 6.07
N HIS A 317 -24.61 -8.30 5.98
CA HIS A 317 -25.74 -9.17 6.22
C HIS A 317 -26.42 -9.59 4.91
N LEU A 318 -27.07 -10.76 4.90
CA LEU A 318 -27.71 -11.32 3.70
C LEU A 318 -28.69 -10.33 3.03
N ARG A 319 -29.50 -9.61 3.84
CA ARG A 319 -30.44 -8.57 3.34
C ARG A 319 -29.77 -7.44 2.57
N GLN A 320 -28.48 -7.22 2.76
CA GLN A 320 -27.70 -6.16 2.12
C GLN A 320 -26.99 -6.65 0.82
N LEU A 321 -27.04 -7.95 0.52
CA LEU A 321 -26.26 -8.55 -0.57
C LEU A 321 -26.57 -7.93 -1.94
N LEU A 322 -27.84 -7.59 -2.22
CA LEU A 322 -28.24 -6.91 -3.47
C LEU A 322 -27.64 -5.51 -3.58
N LYS A 323 -27.65 -4.74 -2.51
CA LYS A 323 -27.02 -3.41 -2.48
C LYS A 323 -25.50 -3.54 -2.63
N PHE A 324 -24.91 -4.49 -1.94
CA PHE A 324 -23.48 -4.77 -1.99
C PHE A 324 -23.01 -5.21 -3.38
N SER A 325 -23.78 -6.02 -4.08
CA SER A 325 -23.47 -6.43 -5.47
C SER A 325 -23.45 -5.24 -6.44
N LYS A 326 -24.32 -4.24 -6.24
CA LYS A 326 -24.29 -2.99 -7.03
C LYS A 326 -23.02 -2.18 -6.78
N ILE A 327 -22.51 -2.17 -5.54
CA ILE A 327 -21.23 -1.51 -5.19
C ILE A 327 -20.07 -2.22 -5.92
N MET A 328 -20.00 -3.55 -5.88
CA MET A 328 -18.97 -4.32 -6.59
C MET A 328 -18.97 -4.09 -8.10
N LYS A 329 -20.15 -3.88 -8.71
CA LYS A 329 -20.28 -3.57 -10.15
C LYS A 329 -19.73 -2.18 -10.49
N LYS A 330 -19.95 -1.18 -9.62
CA LYS A 330 -19.48 0.20 -9.86
C LYS A 330 -17.96 0.32 -9.78
N ASP A 331 -17.31 -0.44 -8.90
CA ASP A 331 -15.85 -0.42 -8.74
C ASP A 331 -15.11 -0.94 -9.98
N LYS A 332 -15.76 -1.70 -10.83
CA LYS A 332 -15.20 -2.32 -12.05
C LYS A 332 -15.86 -1.80 -13.32
N LYS A 333 -15.59 -0.52 -13.64
CA LYS A 333 -16.06 0.17 -14.85
C LYS A 333 -15.50 -0.43 -16.15
N ASN A 334 -15.96 -1.62 -16.54
CA ASN A 334 -15.83 -2.10 -17.90
C ASN A 334 -17.23 -2.30 -18.48
N ASN A 335 -17.45 -1.87 -19.72
CA ASN A 335 -18.68 -2.09 -20.50
C ASN A 335 -19.03 -3.58 -20.68
N SER A 336 -18.15 -4.49 -20.29
CA SER A 336 -18.41 -5.93 -20.20
C SER A 336 -18.80 -6.28 -18.75
N ASN A 337 -19.87 -7.07 -18.57
CA ASN A 337 -20.23 -7.65 -17.25
C ASN A 337 -19.14 -8.56 -16.65
N GLN A 338 -17.99 -8.68 -17.33
CA GLN A 338 -16.86 -9.52 -16.91
C GLN A 338 -15.93 -8.78 -15.94
N ILE A 339 -15.44 -9.52 -14.97
CA ILE A 339 -14.43 -9.08 -14.01
C ILE A 339 -13.21 -10.00 -14.05
N ASN A 340 -12.04 -9.43 -13.77
CA ASN A 340 -10.83 -10.19 -13.49
C ASN A 340 -10.77 -10.45 -11.97
N LEU A 341 -11.06 -11.68 -11.59
CA LEU A 341 -10.93 -12.12 -10.22
C LEU A 341 -9.55 -12.75 -10.03
N ILE A 342 -8.79 -12.29 -9.05
CA ILE A 342 -7.50 -12.89 -8.75
C ILE A 342 -7.72 -14.03 -7.77
N LEU A 343 -7.31 -15.24 -8.17
CA LEU A 343 -7.46 -16.48 -7.43
C LEU A 343 -6.10 -17.15 -7.22
N LEU A 344 -6.03 -18.18 -6.38
CA LEU A 344 -4.82 -18.98 -6.15
C LEU A 344 -4.89 -20.30 -6.92
N LYS A 345 -3.86 -20.59 -7.69
CA LYS A 345 -3.62 -21.94 -8.23
C LYS A 345 -2.97 -22.86 -7.17
N LYS A 346 -2.12 -22.28 -6.35
CA LYS A 346 -1.51 -22.85 -5.14
C LYS A 346 -0.92 -21.71 -4.31
N ILE A 347 -0.57 -21.94 -3.06
CA ILE A 347 0.19 -20.96 -2.25
C ILE A 347 1.46 -20.57 -3.02
N GLY A 348 1.68 -19.26 -3.20
CA GLY A 348 2.79 -18.72 -3.97
C GLY A 348 2.56 -18.66 -5.48
N LYS A 349 1.34 -18.91 -5.97
CA LYS A 349 1.02 -18.80 -7.39
C LYS A 349 -0.43 -18.37 -7.61
N ALA A 350 -0.63 -17.11 -7.96
CA ALA A 350 -1.92 -16.56 -8.37
C ALA A 350 -2.23 -16.83 -9.86
N LEU A 351 -3.50 -16.69 -10.21
CA LEU A 351 -4.01 -16.68 -11.57
C LEU A 351 -5.07 -15.57 -11.72
N ILE A 352 -5.23 -15.07 -12.94
CA ILE A 352 -6.29 -14.13 -13.31
C ILE A 352 -7.44 -14.98 -13.89
N TYR A 353 -8.59 -14.95 -13.23
CA TYR A 353 -9.78 -15.69 -13.63
C TYR A 353 -10.87 -14.73 -14.13
N LYS A 354 -11.18 -14.81 -15.41
CA LYS A 354 -12.24 -14.00 -16.03
C LYS A 354 -13.59 -14.64 -15.71
N THR A 355 -14.48 -13.88 -15.10
CA THR A 355 -15.81 -14.34 -14.69
C THR A 355 -16.78 -13.17 -14.56
N THR A 356 -18.00 -13.44 -14.08
CA THR A 356 -18.95 -12.39 -13.65
C THR A 356 -19.18 -12.50 -12.16
N LEU A 357 -19.63 -11.40 -11.53
CA LEU A 357 -19.99 -11.41 -10.11
C LEU A 357 -21.10 -12.41 -9.82
N GLU A 358 -22.08 -12.50 -10.71
CA GLU A 358 -23.25 -13.37 -10.59
C GLU A 358 -22.90 -14.85 -10.63
N LYS A 359 -21.90 -15.23 -11.44
CA LYS A 359 -21.46 -16.64 -11.55
C LYS A 359 -20.61 -17.09 -10.37
N THR A 360 -19.83 -16.18 -9.76
CA THR A 360 -18.78 -16.59 -8.83
C THR A 360 -18.95 -15.99 -7.43
N LEU A 361 -18.86 -14.67 -7.28
CA LEU A 361 -18.80 -14.05 -5.96
C LEU A 361 -20.16 -13.95 -5.26
N ILE A 362 -21.23 -13.64 -5.98
CA ILE A 362 -22.56 -13.49 -5.37
C ILE A 362 -23.07 -14.83 -4.80
N PRO A 363 -23.02 -15.95 -5.53
CA PRO A 363 -23.39 -17.26 -4.96
C PRO A 363 -22.50 -17.68 -3.80
N PHE A 364 -21.21 -17.39 -3.88
CA PHE A 364 -20.27 -17.65 -2.78
C PHE A 364 -20.66 -16.84 -1.54
N LEU A 365 -20.85 -15.53 -1.66
CA LEU A 365 -21.19 -14.64 -0.54
C LEU A 365 -22.54 -15.04 0.09
N ARG A 366 -23.52 -15.40 -0.72
CA ARG A 366 -24.83 -15.90 -0.23
C ARG A 366 -24.63 -17.10 0.69
N ASN A 367 -23.86 -18.10 0.27
CA ASN A 367 -23.59 -19.27 1.07
C ASN A 367 -22.82 -18.95 2.35
N GLU A 368 -21.78 -18.10 2.28
CA GLU A 368 -21.04 -17.67 3.47
C GLU A 368 -21.92 -16.92 4.47
N LEU A 369 -22.90 -16.15 4.00
CA LEU A 369 -23.82 -15.39 4.87
C LEU A 369 -24.94 -16.25 5.49
N ILE A 370 -25.31 -17.37 4.87
CA ILE A 370 -26.33 -18.31 5.36
C ILE A 370 -25.71 -19.33 6.32
N ASN A 371 -24.64 -20.03 5.88
CA ASN A 371 -24.18 -21.29 6.46
C ASN A 371 -23.07 -21.15 7.52
N ALA A 372 -22.79 -20.01 8.05
CA ALA A 372 -21.73 -19.88 9.05
C ALA A 372 -22.25 -19.53 10.45
#